data_c6f241fba866d8ce3b7c4cf93fda7c27
#
_entry.id   c6f241fba866d8ce3b7c4cf93fda7c27
#
_cell.length_a   1.000
_cell.length_b   1.000
_cell.length_c   1.000
_cell.angle_alpha   90.00
_cell.angle_beta   90.00
_cell.angle_gamma   90.00
#
_symmetry.space_group_name_H-M   'P 1'
#
loop_
_entity.id
_entity.type
_entity.pdbx_description
1 polymer ?
#
loop_
_entity_poly.entity_id
_entity_poly.type
_entity_poly.pdbx_seq_one_letter_code
_entity_poly.pdbx_strand_id
1 'polypeptide(L)'
;MHELLTKDNITSTDLQTLLEAREKGEADFLLVDVREDMEYEMGHIKGVDMLKPTSMFQQWAESFLDENKDKAVIFTCRTGSRSGQVQHVFKSNGMERAINHYGGIVTYSGDIER
;
A
#
# COMPACT_ATOMS: atom_id res chain seq x y z
N MET A 1 2.03 -18.17 1.59
CA MET A 1 1.67 -16.74 1.58
C MET A 1 1.00 -16.39 2.90
N HIS A 2 1.33 -15.21 3.46
CA HIS A 2 0.70 -14.75 4.68
C HIS A 2 -0.80 -14.54 4.45
N GLU A 3 -1.65 -15.03 5.36
CA GLU A 3 -3.10 -15.01 5.14
C GLU A 3 -3.70 -13.59 5.08
N LEU A 4 -3.09 -12.60 5.74
CA LEU A 4 -3.54 -11.21 5.64
C LEU A 4 -3.42 -10.66 4.23
N LEU A 5 -2.53 -11.22 3.40
CA LEU A 5 -2.33 -10.80 2.01
C LEU A 5 -3.41 -11.34 1.06
N THR A 6 -4.38 -12.10 1.57
CA THR A 6 -5.51 -12.57 0.78
C THR A 6 -6.75 -11.67 0.92
N LYS A 7 -6.68 -10.66 1.79
CA LYS A 7 -7.78 -9.73 2.04
C LYS A 7 -7.77 -8.56 1.06
N ASP A 8 -8.94 -8.01 0.77
CA ASP A 8 -9.05 -6.80 -0.04
C ASP A 8 -8.71 -5.55 0.75
N ASN A 9 -9.00 -5.56 2.05
CA ASN A 9 -8.73 -4.45 2.97
C ASN A 9 -8.05 -4.97 4.22
N ILE A 10 -7.08 -4.22 4.71
CA ILE A 10 -6.40 -4.54 5.98
C ILE A 10 -6.44 -3.32 6.87
N THR A 11 -6.43 -3.56 8.19
CA THR A 11 -6.37 -2.49 9.20
C THR A 11 -4.93 -2.06 9.45
N SER A 12 -4.75 -0.99 10.22
CA SER A 12 -3.42 -0.56 10.65
C SER A 12 -2.73 -1.61 11.52
N THR A 13 -3.48 -2.32 12.36
CA THR A 13 -2.94 -3.42 13.15
C THR A 13 -2.44 -4.54 12.26
N ASP A 14 -3.23 -4.90 11.24
CA ASP A 14 -2.84 -5.90 10.25
C ASP A 14 -1.55 -5.48 9.52
N LEU A 15 -1.46 -4.20 9.14
CA LEU A 15 -0.29 -3.69 8.45
C LEU A 15 0.97 -3.79 9.31
N GLN A 16 0.86 -3.45 10.60
CA GLN A 16 2.00 -3.61 11.52
C GLN A 16 2.44 -5.07 11.62
N THR A 17 1.48 -5.99 11.72
CA THR A 17 1.75 -7.43 11.74
C THR A 17 2.50 -7.86 10.47
N LEU A 18 2.05 -7.39 9.31
CA LEU A 18 2.68 -7.72 8.03
C LEU A 18 4.09 -7.15 7.91
N LEU A 19 4.30 -5.91 8.35
CA LEU A 19 5.63 -5.31 8.31
C LEU A 19 6.62 -6.07 9.20
N GLU A 20 6.18 -6.50 10.39
CA GLU A 20 7.00 -7.34 11.26
C GLU A 20 7.28 -8.70 10.63
N ALA A 21 6.28 -9.32 10.02
CA ALA A 21 6.44 -10.60 9.35
C ALA A 21 7.41 -10.48 8.18
N ARG A 22 7.36 -9.37 7.43
CA ARG A 22 8.27 -9.15 6.31
C ARG A 22 9.73 -9.06 6.77
N GLU A 23 9.98 -8.40 7.90
CA GLU A 23 11.33 -8.33 8.46
C GLU A 23 11.88 -9.70 8.83
N LYS A 24 11.01 -10.63 9.21
CA LYS A 24 11.38 -12.00 9.56
C LYS A 24 11.42 -12.94 8.36
N GLY A 25 11.16 -12.43 7.16
CA GLY A 25 11.08 -13.26 5.96
C GLY A 25 9.82 -14.10 5.85
N GLU A 26 8.77 -13.75 6.60
CA GLU A 26 7.52 -14.52 6.65
C GLU A 26 6.40 -13.92 5.83
N ALA A 27 6.64 -12.78 5.18
CA ALA A 27 5.68 -12.13 4.29
C ALA A 27 6.44 -11.40 3.19
N ASP A 28 5.87 -11.41 1.97
CA ASP A 28 6.45 -10.73 0.82
C ASP A 28 5.37 -9.86 0.17
N PHE A 29 5.59 -8.54 0.15
CA PHE A 29 4.65 -7.59 -0.43
C PHE A 29 5.34 -6.26 -0.67
N LEU A 30 4.69 -5.43 -1.47
CA LEU A 30 5.09 -4.02 -1.62
C LEU A 30 4.10 -3.16 -0.84
N LEU A 31 4.61 -2.11 -0.21
CA LEU A 31 3.79 -1.07 0.43
C LEU A 31 4.00 0.22 -0.34
N VAL A 32 2.93 0.71 -0.95
CA VAL A 32 2.95 1.88 -1.84
C VAL A 32 2.13 3.00 -1.23
N ASP A 33 2.75 4.15 -1.00
CA ASP A 33 2.06 5.35 -0.54
C ASP A 33 1.59 6.11 -1.77
N VAL A 34 0.29 6.38 -1.86
CA VAL A 34 -0.30 7.07 -3.02
C VAL A 34 -0.67 8.53 -2.71
N ARG A 35 -0.15 9.06 -1.60
CA ARG A 35 -0.32 10.47 -1.25
C ARG A 35 0.58 11.35 -2.12
N GLU A 36 0.44 12.67 -1.98
CA GLU A 36 1.28 13.61 -2.70
C GLU A 36 2.64 13.78 -2.01
N ASP A 37 3.61 14.30 -2.77
CA ASP A 37 4.99 14.47 -2.30
C ASP A 37 5.07 15.21 -0.97
N MET A 38 4.32 16.30 -0.81
CA MET A 38 4.35 17.12 0.41
C MET A 38 3.83 16.34 1.62
N GLU A 39 2.79 15.53 1.42
CA GLU A 39 2.27 14.68 2.50
C GLU A 39 3.31 13.66 2.93
N TYR A 40 3.96 13.05 1.97
CA TYR A 40 4.98 12.03 2.21
C TYR A 40 6.17 12.60 2.97
N GLU A 41 6.63 13.78 2.59
CA GLU A 41 7.75 14.46 3.23
C GLU A 41 7.47 14.81 4.69
N MET A 42 6.22 15.07 5.04
CA MET A 42 5.84 15.41 6.41
C MET A 42 5.81 14.20 7.34
N GLY A 43 5.82 13.01 6.77
CA GLY A 43 5.85 11.77 7.52
C GLY A 43 5.19 10.66 6.74
N HIS A 44 5.82 9.49 6.74
CA HIS A 44 5.30 8.30 6.05
C HIS A 44 5.57 7.06 6.90
N ILE A 45 4.85 6.00 6.62
CA ILE A 45 4.98 4.75 7.37
C ILE A 45 6.38 4.15 7.13
N LYS A 46 7.08 3.81 8.20
CA LYS A 46 8.35 3.10 8.07
C LYS A 46 8.12 1.77 7.38
N GLY A 47 8.87 1.53 6.31
CA GLY A 47 8.71 0.32 5.50
C GLY A 47 8.02 0.56 4.17
N VAL A 48 7.56 1.78 3.88
CA VAL A 48 7.04 2.12 2.55
C VAL A 48 8.14 1.90 1.51
N ASP A 49 7.80 1.19 0.44
CA ASP A 49 8.74 0.85 -0.62
C ASP A 49 8.82 1.93 -1.70
N MET A 50 7.71 2.61 -1.96
CA MET A 50 7.71 3.65 -2.99
C MET A 50 6.53 4.60 -2.82
N LEU A 51 6.71 5.81 -3.34
CA LEU A 51 5.67 6.83 -3.42
C LEU A 51 5.18 6.92 -4.86
N LYS A 52 3.86 6.77 -5.05
CA LYS A 52 3.21 6.85 -6.36
C LYS A 52 1.98 7.75 -6.24
N PRO A 53 2.15 9.08 -6.40
CA PRO A 53 1.05 10.02 -6.14
C PRO A 53 -0.14 9.85 -7.08
N THR A 54 -1.36 9.93 -6.52
CA THR A 54 -2.57 9.81 -7.34
C THR A 54 -2.70 10.92 -8.38
N SER A 55 -2.17 12.11 -8.11
CA SER A 55 -2.17 13.19 -9.10
C SER A 55 -1.42 12.83 -10.39
N MET A 56 -0.52 11.86 -10.32
CA MET A 56 0.28 11.40 -11.45
C MET A 56 -0.12 10.00 -11.91
N PHE A 57 -1.29 9.54 -11.52
CA PHE A 57 -1.72 8.16 -11.73
C PHE A 57 -1.57 7.69 -13.18
N GLN A 58 -1.99 8.50 -14.15
CA GLN A 58 -1.92 8.12 -15.55
C GLN A 58 -0.49 7.94 -16.07
N GLN A 59 0.48 8.53 -15.36
CA GLN A 59 1.88 8.45 -15.77
C GLN A 59 2.58 7.19 -15.25
N TRP A 60 2.12 6.62 -14.12
CA TRP A 60 2.81 5.48 -13.53
C TRP A 60 1.98 4.18 -13.49
N ALA A 61 0.66 4.27 -13.67
CA ALA A 61 -0.22 3.13 -13.38
C ALA A 61 0.03 1.93 -14.29
N GLU A 62 0.16 2.15 -15.60
CA GLU A 62 0.29 1.04 -16.56
C GLU A 62 1.58 0.26 -16.36
N SER A 63 2.71 0.96 -16.27
CA SER A 63 4.00 0.28 -16.06
C SER A 63 4.07 -0.38 -14.69
N PHE A 64 3.48 0.25 -13.66
CA PHE A 64 3.45 -0.33 -12.32
C PHE A 64 2.65 -1.65 -12.32
N LEU A 65 1.51 -1.66 -13.00
CA LEU A 65 0.70 -2.87 -13.12
C LEU A 65 1.47 -3.98 -13.83
N ASP A 66 2.09 -3.66 -14.96
CA ASP A 66 2.83 -4.64 -15.75
C ASP A 66 3.97 -5.26 -14.93
N GLU A 67 4.66 -4.47 -14.14
CA GLU A 67 5.80 -4.94 -13.34
C GLU A 67 5.40 -5.72 -12.10
N ASN A 68 4.22 -5.43 -11.53
CA ASN A 68 3.87 -5.90 -10.18
C ASN A 68 2.58 -6.71 -10.12
N LYS A 69 1.97 -7.01 -11.24
CA LYS A 69 0.66 -7.65 -11.34
C LYS A 69 0.52 -8.93 -10.52
N ASP A 70 1.59 -9.71 -10.41
CA ASP A 70 1.58 -11.00 -9.71
C ASP A 70 2.03 -10.90 -8.24
N LYS A 71 2.31 -9.70 -7.77
CA LYS A 71 2.75 -9.48 -6.39
C LYS A 71 1.59 -9.06 -5.50
N ALA A 72 1.75 -9.24 -4.20
CA ALA A 72 0.85 -8.63 -3.23
C ALA A 72 1.29 -7.18 -3.06
N VAL A 73 0.37 -6.24 -3.25
CA VAL A 73 0.65 -4.81 -3.16
C VAL A 73 -0.36 -4.14 -2.25
N ILE A 74 0.13 -3.49 -1.21
CA ILE A 74 -0.70 -2.74 -0.26
C ILE A 74 -0.58 -1.26 -0.60
N PHE A 75 -1.73 -0.61 -0.83
CA PHE A 75 -1.78 0.83 -1.09
C PHE A 75 -2.24 1.55 0.16
N THR A 76 -1.56 2.63 0.51
CA THR A 76 -1.93 3.46 1.66
C THR A 76 -2.05 4.92 1.26
N CYS A 77 -2.91 5.64 1.96
CA CYS A 77 -3.03 7.09 1.84
C CYS A 77 -3.36 7.66 3.22
N ARG A 78 -3.92 8.88 3.27
CA ARG A 78 -4.21 9.51 4.55
C ARG A 78 -5.34 8.78 5.31
N THR A 79 -6.46 8.52 4.63
CA THR A 79 -7.68 7.97 5.25
C THR A 79 -8.15 6.65 4.65
N GLY A 80 -7.48 6.15 3.62
CA GLY A 80 -7.88 4.93 2.91
C GLY A 80 -8.76 5.17 1.68
N SER A 81 -9.15 6.41 1.41
CA SER A 81 -10.02 6.73 0.28
C SER A 81 -9.31 6.69 -1.08
N ARG A 82 -8.22 7.46 -1.22
CA ARG A 82 -7.42 7.45 -2.46
C ARG A 82 -6.83 6.09 -2.73
N SER A 83 -6.28 5.44 -1.69
CA SER A 83 -5.69 4.11 -1.81
C SER A 83 -6.72 3.06 -2.17
N GLY A 84 -7.95 3.19 -1.65
CA GLY A 84 -9.04 2.29 -2.02
C GLY A 84 -9.43 2.40 -3.49
N GLN A 85 -9.43 3.61 -4.04
CA GLN A 85 -9.70 3.82 -5.47
C GLN A 85 -8.60 3.19 -6.33
N VAL A 86 -7.34 3.38 -5.96
CA VAL A 86 -6.20 2.78 -6.66
C VAL A 86 -6.27 1.26 -6.61
N GLN A 87 -6.51 0.71 -5.43
CA GLN A 87 -6.65 -0.73 -5.24
C GLN A 87 -7.75 -1.30 -6.14
N HIS A 88 -8.89 -0.62 -6.20
CA HIS A 88 -10.02 -1.07 -7.02
C HIS A 88 -9.65 -1.11 -8.52
N VAL A 89 -8.99 -0.06 -9.02
CA VAL A 89 -8.58 -0.01 -10.42
C VAL A 89 -7.61 -1.16 -10.75
N PHE A 90 -6.60 -1.36 -9.93
CA PHE A 90 -5.62 -2.42 -10.17
C PHE A 90 -6.25 -3.81 -10.06
N LYS A 91 -7.12 -4.02 -9.07
CA LYS A 91 -7.81 -5.31 -8.92
C LYS A 91 -8.66 -5.61 -10.15
N SER A 92 -9.36 -4.61 -10.67
CA SER A 92 -10.18 -4.75 -11.87
C SER A 92 -9.35 -5.02 -13.13
N ASN A 93 -8.06 -4.75 -13.09
CA ASN A 93 -7.16 -4.92 -14.21
C ASN A 93 -6.17 -6.08 -14.02
N GLY A 94 -6.46 -7.01 -13.13
CA GLY A 94 -5.72 -8.25 -13.02
C GLY A 94 -4.73 -8.38 -11.87
N MET A 95 -4.59 -7.36 -11.02
CA MET A 95 -3.78 -7.47 -9.81
C MET A 95 -4.63 -8.13 -8.71
N GLU A 96 -4.59 -9.44 -8.63
CA GLU A 96 -5.46 -10.19 -7.71
C GLU A 96 -5.23 -9.86 -6.24
N ARG A 97 -3.99 -9.52 -5.88
CA ARG A 97 -3.62 -9.21 -4.50
C ARG A 97 -3.34 -7.73 -4.31
N ALA A 98 -4.19 -6.88 -4.89
CA ALA A 98 -4.22 -5.45 -4.62
C ALA A 98 -5.02 -5.23 -3.34
N ILE A 99 -4.40 -4.61 -2.34
CA ILE A 99 -4.92 -4.50 -0.98
C ILE A 99 -4.98 -3.03 -0.58
N ASN A 100 -6.07 -2.63 0.06
CA ASN A 100 -6.21 -1.29 0.61
C ASN A 100 -5.89 -1.27 2.10
N HIS A 101 -5.03 -0.32 2.53
CA HIS A 101 -4.84 -0.03 3.94
C HIS A 101 -6.04 0.79 4.40
N TYR A 102 -7.05 0.11 4.93
CA TYR A 102 -8.29 0.70 5.39
C TYR A 102 -8.01 1.61 6.60
N GLY A 103 -8.52 2.83 6.55
CA GLY A 103 -8.30 3.82 7.59
C GLY A 103 -7.06 4.69 7.36
N GLY A 104 -6.11 4.24 6.60
CA GLY A 104 -4.95 5.03 6.21
C GLY A 104 -4.00 5.38 7.35
N ILE A 105 -3.05 6.27 7.05
CA ILE A 105 -1.99 6.64 7.98
C ILE A 105 -2.51 7.30 9.26
N VAL A 106 -3.67 7.97 9.20
CA VAL A 106 -4.24 8.61 10.40
C VAL A 106 -4.60 7.61 11.50
N THR A 107 -4.82 6.34 11.15
CA THR A 107 -5.11 5.28 12.13
C THR A 107 -3.88 4.46 12.48
N TYR A 108 -2.74 4.76 11.88
CA TYR A 108 -1.53 3.97 12.07
C TYR A 108 -0.78 4.40 13.33
N SER A 109 -0.48 3.45 14.21
CA SER A 109 0.24 3.71 15.48
C SER A 109 1.67 3.18 15.46
N GLY A 110 2.13 2.63 14.34
CA GLY A 110 3.52 2.18 14.22
C GLY A 110 4.48 3.34 13.91
N ASP A 111 5.69 2.99 13.54
CA ASP A 111 6.75 3.98 13.32
C ASP A 111 6.53 4.79 12.06
N ILE A 112 6.76 6.09 12.17
CA ILE A 112 6.67 7.04 11.06
C ILE A 112 8.07 7.61 10.81
N GLU A 113 8.45 7.70 9.54
CA GLU A 113 9.72 8.30 9.10
C GLU A 113 9.46 9.60 8.36
N ARG A 114 10.48 10.42 8.28
CA ARG A 114 10.45 11.66 7.51
C ARG A 114 11.61 11.74 6.55
#